data_8af30a9ea935b963779be9a98507d9eb
#
_entry.id   8af30a9ea935b963779be9a98507d9eb
#
_cell.length_a   1.000
_cell.length_b   1.000
_cell.length_c   1.000
_cell.angle_alpha   90.00
_cell.angle_beta   90.00
_cell.angle_gamma   90.00
#
_symmetry.space_group_name_H-M   'P 1'
#
loop_
_entity.id
_entity.type
_entity.pdbx_description
1 polymer ?
#
loop_
_entity_poly.entity_id
_entity_poly.type
_entity_poly.pdbx_seq_one_letter_code
_entity_poly.pdbx_strand_id
1 'polypeptide(L)'
;MAGPVRINRYLAAAGLGTRREVEGLLRTGRVKLNASVCADPSTRVSLGDVVLLDGTALPAGPTGVVFHRAVGMDLSIVHPGTLHPVLPLSGDGNGVELLLADERLAQRLADPKFPLAAQMGPAGRRLRLGGIGLDELDPGEWRPISPREMQRLRRGARLPPSSG
;
A
#
# COMPACT_ATOMS: atom_id res chain seq x y z
N MET A 1 -11.22 7.75 -7.38
CA MET A 1 -10.57 6.45 -7.63
C MET A 1 -9.10 6.55 -7.32
N ALA A 2 -8.55 5.57 -6.59
CA ALA A 2 -7.10 5.45 -6.46
C ALA A 2 -6.51 5.22 -7.86
N GLY A 3 -5.48 5.96 -8.20
CA GLY A 3 -4.77 5.76 -9.44
C GLY A 3 -4.13 4.37 -9.49
N PRO A 4 -4.12 3.70 -10.65
CA PRO A 4 -3.49 2.39 -10.76
C PRO A 4 -1.97 2.50 -10.62
N VAL A 5 -1.34 1.49 -10.02
CA VAL A 5 0.12 1.37 -9.91
C VAL A 5 0.66 0.43 -10.99
N ARG A 6 1.87 0.67 -11.48
CA ARG A 6 2.52 -0.26 -12.41
C ARG A 6 2.80 -1.60 -11.74
N ILE A 7 2.56 -2.71 -12.43
CA ILE A 7 2.69 -4.05 -11.87
C ILE A 7 4.12 -4.36 -11.40
N ASN A 8 5.14 -3.88 -12.08
CA ASN A 8 6.52 -4.07 -11.63
C ASN A 8 6.77 -3.40 -10.28
N ARG A 9 6.21 -2.21 -10.05
CA ARG A 9 6.27 -1.51 -8.77
C ARG A 9 5.46 -2.25 -7.70
N TYR A 10 4.28 -2.76 -8.04
CA TYR A 10 3.43 -3.57 -7.15
C TYR A 10 4.19 -4.81 -6.65
N LEU A 11 4.79 -5.58 -7.56
CA LEU A 11 5.53 -6.80 -7.23
C LEU A 11 6.78 -6.51 -6.39
N ALA A 12 7.54 -5.47 -6.73
CA ALA A 12 8.71 -5.07 -5.95
C ALA A 12 8.32 -4.62 -4.53
N ALA A 13 7.25 -3.84 -4.38
CA ALA A 13 6.72 -3.42 -3.08
C ALA A 13 6.18 -4.59 -2.26
N ALA A 14 5.67 -5.65 -2.91
CA ALA A 14 5.25 -6.90 -2.27
C ALA A 14 6.44 -7.77 -1.79
N GLY A 15 7.67 -7.36 -2.06
CA GLY A 15 8.88 -8.05 -1.58
C GLY A 15 9.39 -9.17 -2.48
N LEU A 16 8.93 -9.24 -3.74
CA LEU A 16 9.33 -10.29 -4.69
C LEU A 16 10.69 -10.05 -5.37
N GLY A 17 11.33 -8.94 -5.08
CA GLY A 17 12.63 -8.59 -5.61
C GLY A 17 12.73 -7.13 -6.06
N THR A 18 13.84 -6.80 -6.71
CA THR A 18 14.05 -5.51 -7.36
C THR A 18 13.15 -5.36 -8.59
N ARG A 19 13.03 -4.16 -9.14
CA ARG A 19 12.27 -3.94 -10.39
C ARG A 19 12.75 -4.84 -11.54
N ARG A 20 14.06 -5.03 -11.67
CA ARG A 20 14.65 -5.91 -12.71
C ARG A 20 14.27 -7.37 -12.50
N GLU A 21 14.33 -7.84 -11.27
CA GLU A 21 13.96 -9.23 -10.93
C GLU A 21 12.49 -9.49 -11.18
N VAL A 22 11.61 -8.57 -10.79
CA VAL A 22 10.16 -8.73 -11.04
C VAL A 22 9.81 -8.60 -12.53
N GLU A 23 10.53 -7.79 -13.29
CA GLU A 23 10.38 -7.76 -14.75
C GLU A 23 10.78 -9.10 -15.38
N GLY A 24 11.81 -9.75 -14.84
CA GLY A 24 12.17 -11.12 -15.21
C GLY A 24 11.03 -12.10 -14.94
N LEU A 25 10.39 -12.02 -13.77
CA LEU A 25 9.22 -12.84 -13.43
C LEU A 25 8.06 -12.64 -14.41
N LEU A 26 7.78 -11.40 -14.77
CA LEU A 26 6.73 -11.08 -15.75
C LEU A 26 6.98 -11.74 -17.11
N ARG A 27 8.23 -11.72 -17.59
CA ARG A 27 8.60 -12.32 -18.88
C ARG A 27 8.41 -13.84 -18.88
N THR A 28 8.48 -14.50 -17.74
CA THR A 28 8.30 -15.97 -17.65
C THR A 28 6.84 -16.42 -17.74
N GLY A 29 5.88 -15.50 -17.75
CA GLY A 29 4.44 -15.81 -17.76
C GLY A 29 3.90 -16.34 -16.43
N ARG A 30 4.66 -16.25 -15.36
CA ARG A 30 4.29 -16.74 -14.03
C ARG A 30 3.30 -15.82 -13.31
N VAL A 31 3.22 -14.57 -13.73
CA VAL A 31 2.36 -13.55 -13.11
C VAL A 31 1.06 -13.42 -13.90
N LYS A 32 -0.06 -13.46 -13.19
CA LYS A 32 -1.39 -13.19 -13.75
C LYS A 32 -2.03 -12.01 -13.04
N LEU A 33 -2.76 -11.22 -13.79
CA LEU A 33 -3.61 -10.15 -13.30
C LEU A 33 -5.06 -10.53 -13.60
N ASN A 34 -5.89 -10.75 -12.58
CA ASN A 34 -7.28 -11.17 -12.73
C ASN A 34 -7.44 -12.39 -13.66
N ALA A 35 -6.64 -13.43 -13.46
CA ALA A 35 -6.61 -14.66 -14.25
C ALA A 35 -5.98 -14.57 -15.66
N SER A 36 -5.59 -13.40 -16.13
CA SER A 36 -4.89 -13.21 -17.41
C SER A 36 -3.38 -13.10 -17.22
N VAL A 37 -2.60 -13.78 -18.05
CA VAL A 37 -1.14 -13.67 -18.00
C VAL A 37 -0.72 -12.23 -18.27
N CYS A 38 0.12 -11.72 -17.39
CA CYS A 38 0.67 -10.37 -17.47
C CYS A 38 2.18 -10.44 -17.69
N ALA A 39 2.65 -10.00 -18.85
CA ALA A 39 4.07 -9.97 -19.21
C ALA A 39 4.61 -8.54 -19.34
N ASP A 40 3.74 -7.55 -19.49
CA ASP A 40 4.11 -6.15 -19.67
C ASP A 40 4.31 -5.47 -18.31
N PRO A 41 5.54 -5.00 -17.99
CA PRO A 41 5.81 -4.32 -16.71
C PRO A 41 5.10 -2.98 -16.54
N SER A 42 4.58 -2.41 -17.63
CA SER A 42 3.80 -1.17 -17.60
C SER A 42 2.32 -1.37 -17.27
N THR A 43 1.86 -2.63 -17.26
CA THR A 43 0.47 -2.97 -16.92
C THR A 43 0.09 -2.35 -15.58
N ARG A 44 -1.12 -1.77 -15.51
CA ARG A 44 -1.62 -1.08 -14.32
C ARG A 44 -2.45 -2.02 -13.46
N VAL A 45 -2.18 -1.99 -12.15
CA VAL A 45 -2.94 -2.71 -11.12
C VAL A 45 -3.80 -1.70 -10.37
N SER A 46 -5.10 -1.92 -10.37
CA SER A 46 -6.06 -1.11 -9.62
C SER A 46 -6.36 -1.73 -8.26
N LEU A 47 -6.87 -0.93 -7.33
CA LEU A 47 -7.39 -1.48 -6.07
C LEU A 47 -8.55 -2.44 -6.39
N GLY A 48 -8.51 -3.63 -5.80
CA GLY A 48 -9.46 -4.70 -6.08
C GLY A 48 -9.00 -5.72 -7.12
N ASP A 49 -7.95 -5.42 -7.89
CA ASP A 49 -7.35 -6.41 -8.78
C ASP A 49 -6.64 -7.51 -7.99
N VAL A 50 -6.67 -8.74 -8.51
CA VAL A 50 -6.00 -9.90 -7.93
C VAL A 50 -4.76 -10.22 -8.75
N VAL A 51 -3.60 -10.17 -8.11
CA VAL A 51 -2.32 -10.57 -8.71
C VAL A 51 -1.95 -11.97 -8.25
N LEU A 52 -1.73 -12.87 -9.19
CA LEU A 52 -1.34 -14.25 -8.93
C LEU A 52 0.11 -14.48 -9.36
N LEU A 53 0.86 -15.19 -8.54
CA LEU A 53 2.18 -15.74 -8.88
C LEU A 53 2.10 -17.26 -8.79
N ASP A 54 2.40 -17.94 -9.88
CA ASP A 54 2.30 -19.41 -9.99
C ASP A 54 0.92 -19.96 -9.55
N GLY A 55 -0.14 -19.24 -9.85
CA GLY A 55 -1.51 -19.61 -9.52
C GLY A 55 -1.94 -19.31 -8.08
N THR A 56 -1.03 -18.83 -7.24
CA THR A 56 -1.34 -18.44 -5.86
C THR A 56 -1.51 -16.92 -5.79
N ALA A 57 -2.63 -16.47 -5.23
CA ALA A 57 -2.83 -15.05 -4.97
C ALA A 57 -1.70 -14.54 -4.08
N LEU A 58 -1.00 -13.51 -4.53
CA LEU A 58 -0.13 -12.75 -3.65
C LEU A 58 -0.98 -12.22 -2.51
N PRO A 59 -0.41 -12.18 -1.28
CA PRO A 59 -1.18 -12.19 -0.04
C PRO A 59 -2.49 -11.46 -0.21
N ALA A 60 -3.58 -12.18 0.02
CA ALA A 60 -4.97 -11.94 -0.40
C ALA A 60 -5.37 -10.45 -0.41
N GLY A 61 -5.17 -9.78 -1.50
CA GLY A 61 -5.19 -8.33 -1.54
C GLY A 61 -3.99 -7.73 -0.78
N PRO A 62 -3.67 -6.48 -0.98
CA PRO A 62 -2.63 -5.84 -0.19
C PRO A 62 -3.04 -5.87 1.28
N THR A 63 -2.16 -6.40 2.16
CA THR A 63 -2.35 -6.35 3.62
C THR A 63 -2.44 -4.91 4.12
N GLY A 64 -1.95 -3.99 3.30
CA GLY A 64 -2.08 -2.55 3.46
C GLY A 64 -1.57 -1.82 2.24
N VAL A 65 -2.02 -0.60 2.08
CA VAL A 65 -1.59 0.29 1.00
C VAL A 65 -1.08 1.63 1.54
N VAL A 66 -0.08 2.15 0.87
CA VAL A 66 0.35 3.54 1.00
C VAL A 66 -0.28 4.30 -0.16
N PHE A 67 -1.05 5.31 0.16
CA PHE A 67 -1.76 6.12 -0.81
C PHE A 67 -1.27 7.56 -0.77
N HIS A 68 -1.03 8.17 -1.92
CA HIS A 68 -0.73 9.59 -2.02
C HIS A 68 -2.04 10.36 -2.23
N ARG A 69 -2.61 10.84 -1.13
CA ARG A 69 -3.80 11.67 -1.20
C ARG A 69 -3.48 13.02 -1.81
N ALA A 70 -4.16 13.34 -2.90
CA ALA A 70 -4.10 14.67 -3.49
C ALA A 70 -4.96 15.66 -2.71
N VAL A 71 -4.68 16.96 -2.85
CA VAL A 71 -5.51 18.00 -2.26
C VAL A 71 -6.95 17.90 -2.79
N GLY A 72 -7.92 17.98 -1.91
CA GLY A 72 -9.34 17.88 -2.26
C GLY A 72 -9.87 16.50 -2.61
N MET A 73 -9.04 15.46 -2.51
CA MET A 73 -9.45 14.10 -2.79
C MET A 73 -10.17 13.47 -1.58
N ASP A 74 -11.35 12.94 -1.81
CA ASP A 74 -12.11 12.21 -0.80
C ASP A 74 -11.63 10.75 -0.74
N LEU A 75 -11.17 10.32 0.43
CA LEU A 75 -10.73 8.94 0.66
C LEU A 75 -11.87 7.93 0.56
N SER A 76 -13.11 8.32 0.80
CA SER A 76 -14.26 7.42 0.72
C SER A 76 -14.44 6.83 -0.69
N ILE A 77 -13.98 7.54 -1.70
CA ILE A 77 -14.05 7.12 -3.12
C ILE A 77 -12.97 6.08 -3.44
N VAL A 78 -11.85 6.10 -2.73
CA VAL A 78 -10.69 5.23 -2.96
C VAL A 78 -10.65 4.02 -2.05
N HIS A 79 -11.54 3.96 -1.12
CA HIS A 79 -11.56 3.00 -0.03
C HIS A 79 -12.47 1.82 -0.40
N PRO A 80 -11.95 0.69 -0.87
CA PRO A 80 -12.76 -0.52 -0.82
C PRO A 80 -13.01 -0.81 0.65
N GLY A 81 -14.27 -1.07 1.03
CA GLY A 81 -14.70 -1.21 2.43
C GLY A 81 -13.98 -2.27 3.27
N THR A 82 -12.97 -2.92 2.69
CA THR A 82 -12.10 -3.92 3.32
C THR A 82 -10.78 -3.34 3.86
N LEU A 83 -10.49 -2.07 3.60
CA LEU A 83 -9.28 -1.39 4.08
C LEU A 83 -9.66 -0.32 5.09
N HIS A 84 -8.91 -0.25 6.17
CA HIS A 84 -9.17 0.65 7.31
C HIS A 84 -8.11 1.75 7.36
N PRO A 85 -8.47 3.04 7.32
CA PRO A 85 -7.51 4.12 7.39
C PRO A 85 -6.87 4.22 8.78
N VAL A 86 -5.58 4.56 8.80
CA VAL A 86 -4.84 4.82 10.04
C VAL A 86 -4.59 6.31 10.16
N LEU A 87 -5.15 6.94 11.18
CA LEU A 87 -5.03 8.39 11.43
C LEU A 87 -5.27 9.19 10.15
N PRO A 88 -6.48 9.11 9.56
CA PRO A 88 -6.75 9.76 8.28
C PRO A 88 -6.55 11.27 8.37
N LEU A 89 -6.04 11.85 7.28
CA LEU A 89 -5.96 13.30 7.15
C LEU A 89 -7.36 13.88 7.03
N SER A 90 -7.60 14.96 7.73
CA SER A 90 -8.89 15.68 7.68
C SER A 90 -8.96 16.64 6.49
N GLY A 91 -10.17 16.86 6.00
CA GLY A 91 -10.48 17.95 5.05
C GLY A 91 -9.53 18.02 3.85
N ASP A 92 -8.84 19.14 3.73
CA ASP A 92 -7.91 19.42 2.63
C ASP A 92 -6.52 18.81 2.80
N GLY A 93 -6.34 17.93 3.79
CA GLY A 93 -5.07 17.25 4.02
C GLY A 93 -4.60 16.47 2.79
N ASN A 94 -3.30 16.47 2.58
CA ASN A 94 -2.69 15.75 1.46
C ASN A 94 -1.40 15.02 1.90
N GLY A 95 -0.91 14.13 1.07
CA GLY A 95 0.29 13.35 1.32
C GLY A 95 0.00 11.91 1.68
N VAL A 96 0.79 11.33 2.60
CA VAL A 96 0.72 9.91 2.97
C VAL A 96 -0.57 9.57 3.69
N GLU A 97 -1.28 8.59 3.16
CA GLU A 97 -2.37 7.87 3.84
C GLU A 97 -2.01 6.39 3.92
N LEU A 98 -2.29 5.78 5.07
CA LEU A 98 -2.14 4.33 5.25
C LEU A 98 -3.52 3.70 5.41
N LEU A 99 -3.76 2.65 4.62
CA LEU A 99 -4.98 1.86 4.68
C LEU A 99 -4.58 0.40 4.96
N LEU A 100 -5.16 -0.23 5.99
CA LEU A 100 -4.80 -1.57 6.42
C LEU A 100 -5.98 -2.54 6.29
N ALA A 101 -5.72 -3.77 5.86
CA ALA A 101 -6.73 -4.84 5.85
C ALA A 101 -7.05 -5.33 7.27
N ASP A 102 -6.09 -5.25 8.19
CA ASP A 102 -6.27 -5.62 9.59
C ASP A 102 -6.85 -4.44 10.39
N GLU A 103 -8.15 -4.47 10.62
CA GLU A 103 -8.86 -3.44 11.39
C GLU A 103 -8.30 -3.28 12.81
N ARG A 104 -7.96 -4.39 13.46
CA ARG A 104 -7.40 -4.38 14.81
C ARG A 104 -6.05 -3.66 14.86
N LEU A 105 -5.20 -3.89 13.86
CA LEU A 105 -3.94 -3.18 13.73
C LEU A 105 -4.17 -1.69 13.48
N ALA A 106 -5.11 -1.34 12.58
CA ALA A 106 -5.45 0.05 12.29
C ALA A 106 -5.94 0.79 13.55
N GLN A 107 -6.83 0.18 14.33
CA GLN A 107 -7.32 0.72 15.59
C GLN A 107 -6.19 0.89 16.62
N ARG A 108 -5.30 -0.10 16.71
CA ARG A 108 -4.17 -0.06 17.65
C ARG A 108 -3.20 1.08 17.32
N LEU A 109 -2.93 1.29 16.03
CA LEU A 109 -2.06 2.37 15.57
C LEU A 109 -2.69 3.77 15.73
N ALA A 110 -4.00 3.84 15.83
CA ALA A 110 -4.73 5.08 16.12
C ALA A 110 -4.80 5.41 17.63
N ASP A 111 -4.45 4.45 18.50
CA ASP A 111 -4.47 4.64 19.96
C ASP A 111 -3.33 5.57 20.39
N PRO A 112 -3.63 6.66 21.12
CA PRO A 112 -2.59 7.57 21.66
C PRO A 112 -1.52 6.90 22.54
N LYS A 113 -1.80 5.72 23.09
CA LYS A 113 -0.81 4.93 23.84
C LYS A 113 0.31 4.37 22.96
N PHE A 114 0.09 4.29 21.66
CA PHE A 114 1.05 3.78 20.67
C PHE A 114 1.25 4.83 19.58
N PRO A 115 1.81 6.00 19.91
CA PRO A 115 1.86 7.13 19.00
C PRO A 115 2.63 6.77 17.72
N LEU A 116 1.96 6.92 16.59
CA LEU A 116 2.58 6.76 15.29
C LEU A 116 3.14 8.11 14.85
N ALA A 117 4.45 8.16 14.65
CA ALA A 117 5.12 9.41 14.27
C ALA A 117 4.66 9.88 12.89
N ALA A 118 4.22 11.13 12.81
CA ALA A 118 3.89 11.78 11.55
C ALA A 118 4.92 12.88 11.29
N GLN A 119 5.46 12.92 10.07
CA GLN A 119 6.32 14.00 9.61
C GLN A 119 5.52 14.88 8.66
N MET A 120 5.36 16.12 9.01
CA MET A 120 4.64 17.12 8.22
C MET A 120 5.63 18.01 7.45
N GLY A 121 5.28 18.33 6.23
CA GLY A 121 6.00 19.27 5.38
C GLY A 121 5.24 20.58 5.21
N PRO A 122 5.69 21.41 4.26
CA PRO A 122 5.03 22.66 3.95
C PRO A 122 3.54 22.50 3.59
N ALA A 123 2.73 23.50 3.89
CA ALA A 123 1.30 23.54 3.59
C ALA A 123 0.50 22.35 4.18
N GLY A 124 0.95 21.78 5.31
CA GLY A 124 0.26 20.68 5.98
C GLY A 124 0.31 19.34 5.26
N ARG A 125 1.22 19.18 4.30
CA ARG A 125 1.41 17.91 3.58
C ARG A 125 2.04 16.87 4.50
N ARG A 126 1.43 15.71 4.65
CA ARG A 126 2.02 14.60 5.41
C ARG A 126 3.06 13.86 4.56
N LEU A 127 4.33 13.99 4.93
CA LEU A 127 5.46 13.38 4.21
C LEU A 127 5.69 11.93 4.60
N ARG A 128 5.48 11.60 5.87
CA ARG A 128 5.64 10.25 6.43
C ARG A 128 4.64 9.98 7.53
N LEU A 129 4.27 8.72 7.66
CA LEU A 129 3.48 8.21 8.78
C LEU A 129 4.05 6.87 9.22
N GLY A 130 4.49 6.77 10.48
CA GLY A 130 5.15 5.57 11.00
C GLY A 130 6.44 5.19 10.28
N GLY A 131 7.16 6.18 9.75
CA GLY A 131 8.37 5.99 8.95
C GLY A 131 8.11 5.60 7.50
N ILE A 132 6.84 5.45 7.11
CA ILE A 132 6.44 5.12 5.73
C ILE A 132 6.21 6.41 4.96
N GLY A 133 6.87 6.55 3.82
CA GLY A 133 6.77 7.73 2.95
C GLY A 133 6.12 7.43 1.61
N LEU A 134 5.96 8.49 0.82
CA LEU A 134 5.38 8.40 -0.52
C LEU A 134 6.32 7.74 -1.52
N ASP A 135 7.62 7.83 -1.28
CA ASP A 135 8.69 7.44 -2.22
C ASP A 135 8.47 8.14 -3.58
N GLU A 136 8.24 7.38 -4.65
CA GLU A 136 8.01 7.92 -5.99
C GLU A 136 6.53 7.99 -6.38
N LEU A 137 5.60 7.94 -5.40
CA LEU A 137 4.17 8.01 -5.70
C LEU A 137 3.76 9.43 -6.09
N ASP A 138 3.13 9.57 -7.24
CA ASP A 138 2.46 10.79 -7.64
C ASP A 138 1.10 10.94 -6.92
N PRO A 139 0.54 12.17 -6.84
CA PRO A 139 -0.79 12.36 -6.27
C PRO A 139 -1.84 11.46 -6.94
N GLY A 140 -2.62 10.74 -6.13
CA GLY A 140 -3.61 9.78 -6.59
C GLY A 140 -3.10 8.36 -6.79
N GLU A 141 -1.79 8.14 -6.75
CA GLU A 141 -1.19 6.81 -6.86
C GLU A 141 -1.14 6.09 -5.50
N TRP A 142 -1.05 4.77 -5.56
CA TRP A 142 -0.91 3.92 -4.38
C TRP A 142 0.12 2.81 -4.63
N ARG A 143 0.62 2.23 -3.55
CA ARG A 143 1.45 1.03 -3.58
C ARG A 143 1.11 0.13 -2.39
N PRO A 144 1.38 -1.19 -2.45
CA PRO A 144 1.31 -2.05 -1.28
C PRO A 144 2.31 -1.59 -0.20
N ILE A 145 1.94 -1.79 1.07
CA ILE A 145 2.90 -1.71 2.17
C ILE A 145 3.81 -2.93 2.07
N SER A 146 5.12 -2.72 2.12
CA SER A 146 6.09 -3.80 2.06
C SER A 146 6.06 -4.65 3.35
N PRO A 147 6.50 -5.93 3.30
CA PRO A 147 6.57 -6.77 4.50
C PRO A 147 7.39 -6.14 5.63
N ARG A 148 8.49 -5.46 5.31
CA ARG A 148 9.33 -4.76 6.31
C ARG A 148 8.60 -3.59 6.96
N GLU A 149 7.88 -2.81 6.17
CA GLU A 149 7.07 -1.70 6.67
C GLU A 149 5.94 -2.22 7.56
N MET A 150 5.27 -3.29 7.15
CA MET A 150 4.21 -3.93 7.94
C MET A 150 4.73 -4.46 9.28
N GLN A 151 5.88 -5.13 9.29
CA GLN A 151 6.52 -5.58 10.52
C GLN A 151 6.87 -4.41 11.45
N ARG A 152 7.33 -3.30 10.89
CA ARG A 152 7.61 -2.08 11.67
C ARG A 152 6.36 -1.53 12.32
N LEU A 153 5.25 -1.46 11.59
CA LEU A 153 3.95 -1.03 12.13
C LEU A 153 3.48 -1.95 13.26
N ARG A 154 3.54 -3.26 13.07
CA ARG A 154 3.12 -4.24 14.09
C ARG A 154 3.99 -4.16 15.33
N ARG A 155 5.29 -3.97 15.17
CA ARG A 155 6.22 -3.77 16.30
C ARG A 155 5.89 -2.51 17.07
N GLY A 156 5.62 -1.40 16.39
CA GLY A 156 5.20 -0.15 17.01
C GLY A 156 3.90 -0.29 17.78
N ALA A 157 2.98 -1.10 17.29
CA ALA A 157 1.70 -1.41 17.94
C ALA A 157 1.82 -2.49 19.04
N ARG A 158 3.01 -3.03 19.27
CA ARG A 158 3.26 -4.17 20.17
C ARG A 158 2.39 -5.39 19.85
N LEU A 159 2.20 -5.66 18.58
CA LEU A 159 1.51 -6.84 18.08
C LEU A 159 2.51 -7.87 17.55
N PRO A 160 2.19 -9.18 17.63
CA PRO A 160 3.07 -10.20 17.08
C PRO A 160 3.22 -10.03 15.56
N PRO A 161 4.30 -10.56 14.97
CA PRO A 161 4.43 -10.60 13.52
C PRO A 161 3.23 -11.33 12.93
N SER A 162 2.81 -10.91 11.73
CA SER A 162 1.75 -11.64 11.03
C SER A 162 2.24 -13.06 10.73
N SER A 163 1.48 -14.04 11.15
CA SER A 163 1.67 -15.42 10.70
C SER A 163 1.48 -15.43 9.19
N GLY A 164 2.55 -15.70 8.45
CA GLY A 164 2.52 -15.83 7.00
C GLY A 164 1.69 -17.03 6.56
#